data_18f47156e4e9ab168ba254951dab4264
#
_entry.id   18f47156e4e9ab168ba254951dab4264
#
_cell.length_a   1.000
_cell.length_b   1.000
_cell.length_c   1.000
_cell.angle_alpha   90.00
_cell.angle_beta   90.00
_cell.angle_gamma   90.00
#
_symmetry.space_group_name_H-M   'P 1'
#
loop_
_entity.id
_entity.type
_entity.pdbx_description
1 polymer ?
#
loop_
_entity_poly.entity_id
_entity_poly.type
_entity_poly.pdbx_seq_one_letter_code
_entity_poly.pdbx_strand_id
1 'polypeptide(L)'
;DRVNAQIKALKNGDFNAFLQNVTASGNSSWKWLQNCYSPANYKEQGITVALAFTEMYLAKLGKGACRVHGGGFAGVIAVFLPSENADDYISYIEGLLGKGNAYKMSIRDYGAVCLNNLI
;
A
#
# COMPACT_ATOMS: atom_id res chain seq x y z
N ASP A 1 14.80 -11.16 7.00
CA ASP A 1 14.55 -9.75 6.71
C ASP A 1 13.62 -9.64 5.51
N ARG A 2 12.46 -8.95 5.69
CA ARG A 2 11.42 -8.82 4.64
C ARG A 2 11.90 -8.03 3.43
N VAL A 3 12.74 -7.03 3.60
CA VAL A 3 13.29 -6.25 2.48
C VAL A 3 14.09 -7.15 1.56
N ASN A 4 14.97 -7.96 2.12
CA ASN A 4 15.77 -8.91 1.33
C ASN A 4 14.89 -9.98 0.66
N ALA A 5 13.85 -10.45 1.35
CA ALA A 5 12.88 -11.38 0.77
C ALA A 5 12.12 -10.76 -0.40
N GLN A 6 11.72 -9.49 -0.30
CA GLN A 6 11.06 -8.77 -1.39
C GLN A 6 11.99 -8.57 -2.60
N ILE A 7 13.25 -8.20 -2.34
CA ILE A 7 14.26 -8.05 -3.41
C ILE A 7 14.46 -9.37 -4.14
N LYS A 8 14.61 -10.47 -3.39
CA LYS A 8 14.77 -11.80 -3.96
C LYS A 8 13.55 -12.21 -4.80
N ALA A 9 12.36 -11.98 -4.28
CA ALA A 9 11.11 -12.29 -4.98
C ALA A 9 11.02 -11.52 -6.31
N LEU A 10 11.33 -10.22 -6.31
CA LEU A 10 11.31 -9.40 -7.53
C LEU A 10 12.36 -9.87 -8.54
N LYS A 11 13.58 -10.18 -8.09
CA LYS A 11 14.64 -10.70 -8.96
C LYS A 11 14.27 -12.03 -9.62
N ASN A 12 13.50 -12.85 -8.93
CA ASN A 12 13.04 -14.16 -9.42
C ASN A 12 11.71 -14.08 -10.18
N GLY A 13 11.09 -12.91 -10.29
CA GLY A 13 9.78 -12.75 -10.90
C GLY A 13 8.64 -13.35 -10.08
N ASP A 14 8.86 -13.60 -8.81
CA ASP A 14 7.85 -14.15 -7.89
C ASP A 14 7.03 -13.05 -7.25
N PHE A 15 6.06 -12.54 -7.99
CA PHE A 15 5.18 -11.48 -7.52
C PHE A 15 4.29 -11.90 -6.34
N ASN A 16 3.91 -13.17 -6.27
CA ASN A 16 3.12 -13.67 -5.13
C ASN A 16 3.90 -13.55 -3.82
N ALA A 17 5.16 -13.99 -3.82
CA ALA A 17 6.03 -13.85 -2.65
C ALA A 17 6.27 -12.37 -2.31
N PHE A 18 6.45 -11.51 -3.30
CA PHE A 18 6.56 -10.06 -3.08
C PHE A 18 5.31 -9.50 -2.38
N LEU A 19 4.12 -9.79 -2.90
CA LEU A 19 2.85 -9.30 -2.36
C LEU A 19 2.58 -9.85 -0.94
N GLN A 20 2.92 -11.10 -0.68
CA GLN A 20 2.82 -11.67 0.67
C GLN A 20 3.72 -10.93 1.66
N ASN A 21 4.91 -10.55 1.25
CA ASN A 21 5.83 -9.77 2.08
C ASN A 21 5.32 -8.34 2.31
N VAL A 22 4.67 -7.71 1.33
CA VAL A 22 4.01 -6.41 1.50
C VAL A 22 2.93 -6.51 2.59
N THR A 23 2.06 -7.51 2.49
CA THR A 23 1.01 -7.76 3.48
C THR A 23 1.57 -8.02 4.87
N ALA A 24 2.58 -8.87 4.97
CA ALA A 24 3.23 -9.19 6.25
C ALA A 24 3.91 -7.95 6.86
N SER A 25 4.52 -7.12 6.05
CA SER A 25 5.12 -5.86 6.48
C SER A 25 4.06 -4.89 7.01
N GLY A 26 2.95 -4.76 6.31
CA GLY A 26 1.83 -3.92 6.76
C GLY A 26 1.23 -4.40 8.08
N ASN A 27 1.00 -5.69 8.22
CA ASN A 27 0.48 -6.30 9.45
C ASN A 27 1.44 -6.09 10.62
N SER A 28 2.73 -6.24 10.40
CA SER A 28 3.74 -5.95 11.42
C SER A 28 3.74 -4.47 11.81
N SER A 29 3.64 -3.58 10.84
CA SER A 29 3.63 -2.14 11.07
C SER A 29 2.44 -1.72 11.96
N TRP A 30 1.23 -2.08 11.59
CA TRP A 30 0.06 -1.67 12.36
C TRP A 30 0.01 -2.32 13.75
N LYS A 31 0.45 -3.56 13.89
CA LYS A 31 0.46 -4.28 15.17
C LYS A 31 1.48 -3.72 16.16
N TRP A 32 2.68 -3.45 15.68
CA TRP A 32 3.78 -3.04 16.55
C TRP A 32 3.90 -1.54 16.71
N LEU A 33 3.51 -0.76 15.70
CA LEU A 33 3.60 0.69 15.72
C LEU A 33 2.25 1.37 16.00
N GLN A 34 1.13 0.64 15.88
CA GLN A 34 -0.22 1.17 16.08
C GLN A 34 -0.48 2.41 15.19
N ASN A 35 0.01 2.39 13.95
CA ASN A 35 0.11 3.55 13.08
C ASN A 35 -1.05 3.73 12.10
N CYS A 36 -2.17 3.02 12.31
CA CYS A 36 -3.37 3.19 11.49
C CYS A 36 -4.33 4.26 12.03
N TYR A 37 -4.01 4.86 13.14
CA TYR A 37 -4.80 5.96 13.73
C TYR A 37 -3.88 6.95 14.48
N SER A 38 -4.40 8.15 14.73
CA SER A 38 -3.68 9.14 15.53
C SER A 38 -4.20 9.13 16.97
N PRO A 39 -3.34 8.98 18.00
CA PRO A 39 -3.77 9.11 19.39
C PRO A 39 -4.34 10.49 19.72
N ALA A 40 -3.87 11.54 19.01
CA ALA A 40 -4.37 12.89 19.19
C ALA A 40 -5.80 13.06 18.63
N ASN A 41 -6.20 12.23 17.66
CA ASN A 41 -7.52 12.26 17.07
C ASN A 41 -8.00 10.84 16.78
N TYR A 42 -8.29 10.09 17.83
CA TYR A 42 -8.67 8.67 17.75
C TYR A 42 -9.99 8.42 17.01
N LYS A 43 -10.80 9.44 16.80
CA LYS A 43 -12.06 9.34 16.05
C LYS A 43 -11.84 9.29 14.53
N GLU A 44 -10.69 9.75 14.06
CA GLU A 44 -10.33 9.67 12.65
C GLU A 44 -9.84 8.25 12.32
N GLN A 45 -10.69 7.49 11.64
CA GLN A 45 -10.44 6.08 11.33
C GLN A 45 -10.30 5.83 9.83
N GLY A 46 -10.03 6.87 9.04
CA GLY A 46 -9.99 6.80 7.59
C GLY A 46 -9.03 5.73 7.05
N ILE A 47 -7.83 5.62 7.61
CA ILE A 47 -6.85 4.61 7.19
C ILE A 47 -7.35 3.20 7.47
N THR A 48 -7.87 2.96 8.66
CA THR A 48 -8.39 1.64 9.05
C THR A 48 -9.55 1.23 8.15
N VAL A 49 -10.47 2.15 7.87
CA VAL A 49 -11.61 1.92 6.97
C VAL A 49 -11.13 1.66 5.55
N ALA A 50 -10.20 2.47 5.05
CA ALA A 50 -9.64 2.29 3.71
C ALA A 50 -8.96 0.92 3.55
N LEU A 51 -8.18 0.49 4.55
CA LEU A 51 -7.55 -0.83 4.55
C LEU A 51 -8.61 -1.95 4.53
N ALA A 52 -9.64 -1.85 5.37
CA ALA A 52 -10.69 -2.86 5.45
C ALA A 52 -11.42 -3.01 4.10
N PHE A 53 -11.84 -1.92 3.50
CA PHE A 53 -12.51 -1.97 2.19
C PHE A 53 -11.59 -2.47 1.08
N THR A 54 -10.32 -2.08 1.12
CA THR A 54 -9.33 -2.54 0.14
C THR A 54 -9.06 -4.04 0.28
N GLU A 55 -8.92 -4.54 1.50
CA GLU A 55 -8.75 -5.98 1.73
C GLU A 55 -9.95 -6.78 1.23
N MET A 56 -11.17 -6.28 1.43
CA MET A 56 -12.38 -6.91 0.90
C MET A 56 -12.36 -6.96 -0.64
N TYR A 57 -11.93 -5.88 -1.29
CA TYR A 57 -11.80 -5.83 -2.74
C TYR A 57 -10.74 -6.83 -3.25
N LEU A 58 -9.56 -6.82 -2.64
CA LEU A 58 -8.47 -7.71 -3.03
C LEU A 58 -8.80 -9.17 -2.77
N ALA A 59 -9.56 -9.49 -1.73
CA ALA A 59 -10.01 -10.84 -1.46
C ALA A 59 -10.93 -11.37 -2.58
N LYS A 60 -11.83 -10.54 -3.09
CA LYS A 60 -12.67 -10.90 -4.23
C LYS A 60 -11.87 -11.04 -5.52
N LEU A 61 -10.89 -10.17 -5.72
CA LEU A 61 -10.01 -10.22 -6.88
C LEU A 61 -9.09 -11.44 -6.85
N GLY A 62 -8.76 -11.94 -5.65
CA GLY A 62 -7.88 -13.08 -5.45
C GLY A 62 -6.40 -12.79 -5.59
N LYS A 63 -6.01 -11.53 -5.69
CA LYS A 63 -4.60 -11.11 -5.83
C LYS A 63 -4.44 -9.65 -5.42
N GLY A 64 -3.20 -9.26 -5.12
CA GLY A 64 -2.87 -7.92 -4.68
C GLY A 64 -2.47 -7.86 -3.22
N ALA A 65 -2.08 -6.70 -2.77
CA ALA A 65 -1.72 -6.43 -1.38
C ALA A 65 -1.96 -4.97 -1.05
N CYS A 66 -2.19 -4.68 0.20
CA CYS A 66 -2.25 -3.29 0.67
C CYS A 66 -1.59 -3.18 2.04
N ARG A 67 -1.18 -1.97 2.37
CA ARG A 67 -0.61 -1.66 3.69
C ARG A 67 -0.69 -0.17 3.96
N VAL A 68 -0.62 0.19 5.23
CA VAL A 68 -0.34 1.58 5.62
C VAL A 68 1.03 1.98 5.08
N HIS A 69 1.15 3.17 4.51
CA HIS A 69 2.36 3.64 3.85
C HIS A 69 3.05 4.72 4.68
N GLY A 70 4.39 4.68 4.71
CA GLY A 70 5.21 5.60 5.49
C GLY A 70 5.01 5.44 6.99
N GLY A 71 5.04 6.55 7.72
CA GLY A 71 4.83 6.57 9.17
C GLY A 71 3.40 6.25 9.61
N GLY A 72 2.45 6.35 8.73
CA GLY A 72 1.03 6.16 9.05
C GLY A 72 0.38 7.37 9.69
N PHE A 73 -0.38 7.14 10.75
CA PHE A 73 -0.99 8.18 11.63
C PHE A 73 -1.94 9.17 10.95
N ALA A 74 -2.66 8.82 9.95
CA ALA A 74 -3.60 9.61 9.16
C ALA A 74 -3.08 9.99 7.76
N GLY A 75 -2.10 9.24 7.31
CA GLY A 75 -1.47 9.47 6.02
C GLY A 75 -2.16 8.71 4.89
N VAL A 76 -1.47 7.73 4.37
CA VAL A 76 -1.77 7.08 3.09
C VAL A 76 -1.67 5.57 3.24
N ILE A 77 -2.45 4.85 2.44
CA ILE A 77 -2.22 3.42 2.21
C ILE A 77 -1.62 3.23 0.82
N ALA A 78 -0.80 2.19 0.68
CA ALA A 78 -0.32 1.73 -0.62
C ALA A 78 -1.09 0.48 -1.00
N VAL A 79 -1.50 0.40 -2.26
CA VAL A 79 -2.23 -0.73 -2.81
C VAL A 79 -1.51 -1.24 -4.05
N PHE A 80 -1.26 -2.52 -4.08
CA PHE A 80 -0.61 -3.21 -5.18
C PHE A 80 -1.61 -4.15 -5.82
N LEU A 81 -1.94 -3.91 -7.08
CA LEU A 81 -2.86 -4.76 -7.83
C LEU A 81 -2.49 -4.71 -9.32
N PRO A 82 -3.02 -5.65 -10.14
CA PRO A 82 -2.75 -5.63 -11.57
C PRO A 82 -3.21 -4.31 -12.20
N SER A 83 -2.45 -3.79 -13.16
CA SER A 83 -2.74 -2.52 -13.84
C SER A 83 -4.13 -2.48 -14.46
N GLU A 84 -4.61 -3.60 -14.96
CA GLU A 84 -5.94 -3.76 -15.57
C GLU A 84 -7.10 -3.54 -14.58
N ASN A 85 -6.83 -3.71 -13.28
CA ASN A 85 -7.82 -3.53 -12.21
C ASN A 85 -7.73 -2.16 -11.53
N ALA A 86 -6.75 -1.33 -11.88
CA ALA A 86 -6.49 -0.08 -11.19
C ALA A 86 -7.67 0.89 -11.29
N ASP A 87 -8.23 1.08 -12.48
CA ASP A 87 -9.36 2.00 -12.66
C ASP A 87 -10.63 1.53 -11.95
N ASP A 88 -10.90 0.23 -11.98
CA ASP A 88 -12.02 -0.36 -11.26
C ASP A 88 -11.88 -0.19 -9.74
N TYR A 89 -10.68 -0.45 -9.21
CA TYR A 89 -10.41 -0.23 -7.79
C TYR A 89 -10.58 1.24 -7.40
N ILE A 90 -10.06 2.18 -8.19
CA ILE A 90 -10.18 3.61 -7.92
C ILE A 90 -11.66 4.01 -7.86
N SER A 91 -12.46 3.57 -8.82
CA SER A 91 -13.90 3.82 -8.82
C SER A 91 -14.59 3.25 -7.57
N TYR A 92 -14.21 2.04 -7.17
CA TYR A 92 -14.74 1.39 -5.97
C TYR A 92 -14.40 2.20 -4.71
N ILE A 93 -13.12 2.53 -4.50
CA ILE A 93 -12.70 3.18 -3.26
C ILE A 93 -13.15 4.64 -3.19
N GLU A 94 -13.19 5.34 -4.31
CA GLU A 94 -13.71 6.71 -4.37
C GLU A 94 -15.21 6.78 -4.15
N GLY A 95 -15.93 5.74 -4.55
CA GLY A 95 -17.37 5.62 -4.23
C GLY A 95 -17.64 5.49 -2.73
N LEU A 96 -16.68 4.97 -1.98
CA LEU A 96 -16.79 4.75 -0.54
C LEU A 96 -16.20 5.91 0.29
N LEU A 97 -15.08 6.46 -0.16
CA LEU A 97 -14.29 7.43 0.62
C LEU A 97 -14.29 8.85 0.04
N GLY A 98 -14.88 9.04 -1.12
CA GLY A 98 -14.93 10.33 -1.79
C GLY A 98 -13.97 10.44 -2.96
N LYS A 99 -14.38 11.23 -3.95
CA LYS A 99 -13.65 11.44 -5.19
C LYS A 99 -12.33 12.17 -4.95
N GLY A 100 -11.28 11.78 -5.68
CA GLY A 100 -9.96 12.40 -5.60
C GLY A 100 -9.06 11.84 -4.51
N ASN A 101 -9.48 10.77 -3.82
CA ASN A 101 -8.69 10.18 -2.72
C ASN A 101 -7.78 9.03 -3.18
N ALA A 102 -7.79 8.67 -4.45
CA ALA A 102 -6.96 7.59 -4.97
C ALA A 102 -6.18 8.04 -6.21
N TYR A 103 -4.93 7.63 -6.31
CA TYR A 103 -4.02 8.00 -7.39
C TYR A 103 -3.30 6.78 -7.91
N LYS A 104 -3.16 6.70 -9.24
CA LYS A 104 -2.22 5.76 -9.86
C LYS A 104 -0.81 6.28 -9.68
N MET A 105 0.09 5.39 -9.29
CA MET A 105 1.51 5.69 -9.12
C MET A 105 2.32 4.69 -9.91
N SER A 106 3.46 5.13 -10.43
CA SER A 106 4.49 4.26 -10.97
C SER A 106 5.75 4.34 -10.12
N ILE A 107 6.50 3.24 -10.10
CA ILE A 107 7.78 3.22 -9.40
C ILE A 107 8.80 3.88 -10.32
N ARG A 108 9.52 4.88 -9.79
CA ARG A 108 10.61 5.51 -10.56
C ARG A 108 11.79 4.56 -10.71
N ASP A 109 12.55 4.71 -11.78
CA ASP A 109 13.67 3.82 -12.09
C ASP A 109 14.88 4.00 -11.16
N TYR A 110 14.93 5.12 -10.46
CA TYR A 110 16.07 5.47 -9.59
C TYR A 110 15.67 5.47 -8.13
N GLY A 111 16.57 4.95 -7.28
CA GLY A 111 16.49 5.09 -5.83
C GLY A 111 16.91 6.48 -5.36
N ALA A 112 17.60 6.54 -4.23
CA ALA A 112 18.22 7.78 -3.75
C ALA A 112 19.41 8.12 -4.64
N VAL A 113 19.43 9.34 -5.20
CA VAL A 113 20.49 9.81 -6.08
C VAL A 113 20.94 11.20 -5.67
N CYS A 114 22.19 11.52 -5.95
CA CYS A 114 22.68 12.88 -5.80
C CYS A 114 22.19 13.73 -6.96
N LEU A 115 21.52 14.85 -6.68
CA LEU A 115 20.95 15.72 -7.70
C LEU A 115 22.02 16.27 -8.67
N ASN A 116 23.24 16.49 -8.18
CA ASN A 116 24.35 16.96 -9.01
C ASN A 116 24.73 15.99 -10.13
N ASN A 117 24.37 14.72 -10.00
CA ASN A 117 24.62 13.71 -11.04
C ASN A 117 23.50 13.64 -12.09
N LEU A 118 22.42 14.39 -11.90
CA LEU A 118 21.24 14.39 -12.78
C LEU A 118 21.19 15.63 -13.69
N ILE A 119 22.06 16.60 -13.45
CA ILE A 119 22.10 17.86 -14.21
C ILE A 119 23.25 17.86 -15.20
#